data_68272678d91fa64b611f5b4a02876605
#
_entry.id   68272678d91fa64b611f5b4a02876605
#
_cell.length_a   1.000
_cell.length_b   1.000
_cell.length_c   1.000
_cell.angle_alpha   90.00
_cell.angle_beta   90.00
_cell.angle_gamma   90.00
#
_symmetry.space_group_name_H-M   'P 1'
#
loop_
_entity.id
_entity.type
_entity.pdbx_description
1 polymer ?
#
loop_
_entity_poly.entity_id
_entity_poly.type
_entity_poly.pdbx_seq_one_letter_code
_entity_poly.pdbx_strand_id
1 'polypeptide(L)'
;MEHRRKKKGSSKLLIIMVIVFALLAIAAIFALKFYTDINNPENLFERTLPEGTPAPVETAPAPADEEAQPSPTPDQESLLSGQADAEFMSNRTNILLLGIDESTERENWGTFRTDTMILVSIDFSNNDVCMVSIPRDSYVKIYNANGNVANPSSPYSKINNAFSEGGGAQKKGFEYSIATVEKLMGVNIGYYCGFNMNVVKEVVNAMGGVDYDVDIEVKMNGRELHPGMQHLDGQGVLDYCRQRKGSSDIARIDRQQRMLTAILKQLKDTDQIANIPSIYSAVEANIMTNLSIKQISSLALVALRMDMSQLSRYTLEGKAMDILGRDCYCLYVSRIEKIVREVWGQSVNLDSENDVSFIEEQVEANRALIADELNRANIAYSKAYSIMNNCRELIDKSSYDTLKAAAKELLDAIQKENKENLDAYTPYVEQLCDSICSQYGISIY
;
A
#
# COMPACT_ATOMS: atom_id res chain seq x y z
N MET A 1 34.05 -24.47 6.71
CA MET A 1 32.79 -24.41 5.93
C MET A 1 31.96 -23.27 6.50
N GLU A 2 32.06 -22.11 5.88
CA GLU A 2 31.34 -20.90 6.31
C GLU A 2 29.90 -20.95 5.83
N HIS A 3 28.95 -21.07 6.73
CA HIS A 3 27.54 -20.83 6.45
C HIS A 3 27.27 -19.31 6.39
N ARG A 4 27.39 -18.73 5.21
CA ARG A 4 26.82 -17.41 4.90
C ARG A 4 25.31 -17.45 5.10
N ARG A 5 24.83 -16.89 6.22
CA ARG A 5 23.43 -16.52 6.40
C ARG A 5 23.07 -15.46 5.36
N LYS A 6 22.36 -15.85 4.30
CA LYS A 6 21.69 -14.93 3.41
C LYS A 6 20.65 -14.15 4.21
N LYS A 7 20.90 -12.87 4.48
CA LYS A 7 19.87 -11.94 4.93
C LYS A 7 18.83 -11.81 3.81
N LYS A 8 17.68 -12.46 3.97
CA LYS A 8 16.51 -12.26 3.10
C LYS A 8 16.05 -10.82 3.21
N GLY A 9 16.24 -10.04 2.15
CA GLY A 9 15.72 -8.70 2.02
C GLY A 9 14.19 -8.74 2.07
N SER A 10 13.62 -7.99 2.98
CA SER A 10 12.17 -7.80 3.14
C SER A 10 11.54 -7.26 1.86
N SER A 11 10.73 -8.09 1.20
CA SER A 11 9.99 -7.78 -0.03
C SER A 11 8.80 -6.86 0.23
N LYS A 12 9.04 -5.65 0.68
CA LYS A 12 7.95 -4.78 1.11
C LYS A 12 8.06 -3.48 0.36
N LEU A 13 7.37 -3.33 -0.75
CA LEU A 13 7.05 -2.01 -1.23
C LEU A 13 6.87 -1.90 -2.73
N LEU A 14 5.72 -2.18 -3.15
CA LEU A 14 5.51 -2.09 -4.56
C LEU A 14 4.12 -1.79 -5.05
N ILE A 15 3.35 -1.10 -4.36
CA ILE A 15 1.93 -1.27 -4.50
C ILE A 15 1.19 -0.03 -5.03
N ILE A 16 1.84 1.11 -5.07
CA ILE A 16 1.19 2.36 -5.45
C ILE A 16 0.87 2.48 -6.93
N MET A 17 1.66 1.82 -7.76
CA MET A 17 1.59 2.03 -9.21
C MET A 17 0.39 1.41 -9.90
N VAL A 18 -0.22 0.45 -9.29
CA VAL A 18 -1.20 -0.40 -9.94
C VAL A 18 -2.60 0.15 -9.94
N ILE A 19 -2.90 1.06 -9.08
CA ILE A 19 -4.29 1.42 -8.81
C ILE A 19 -4.87 2.45 -9.74
N VAL A 20 -4.14 3.47 -10.04
CA VAL A 20 -4.56 4.34 -11.12
C VAL A 20 -4.53 3.56 -12.43
N PHE A 21 -3.63 2.56 -12.54
CA PHE A 21 -3.63 1.65 -13.67
C PHE A 21 -4.77 0.65 -13.68
N ALA A 22 -5.09 0.05 -12.53
CA ALA A 22 -6.27 -0.77 -12.45
C ALA A 22 -7.52 0.03 -12.81
N LEU A 23 -7.63 1.25 -12.30
CA LEU A 23 -8.74 2.12 -12.63
C LEU A 23 -8.73 2.56 -14.10
N LEU A 24 -7.57 2.87 -14.67
CA LEU A 24 -7.45 3.21 -16.10
C LEU A 24 -7.51 1.98 -17.00
N ALA A 25 -6.90 0.86 -16.60
CA ALA A 25 -6.99 -0.39 -17.34
C ALA A 25 -8.42 -0.94 -17.37
N ILE A 26 -9.12 -0.89 -16.26
CA ILE A 26 -10.53 -1.31 -16.17
C ILE A 26 -11.41 -0.39 -17.05
N ALA A 27 -11.13 0.90 -17.09
CA ALA A 27 -11.90 1.86 -17.90
C ALA A 27 -11.76 1.65 -19.41
N ALA A 28 -10.62 1.23 -19.83
CA ALA A 28 -10.37 1.03 -21.26
C ALA A 28 -10.78 -0.35 -21.77
N ILE A 29 -11.07 -1.32 -20.89
CA ILE A 29 -11.71 -2.58 -21.27
C ILE A 29 -13.09 -2.36 -21.80
N PHE A 30 -13.81 -1.42 -21.16
CA PHE A 30 -15.12 -1.07 -21.63
C PHE A 30 -15.10 -0.45 -23.03
N ALA A 31 -14.14 0.42 -23.27
CA ALA A 31 -13.95 0.96 -24.59
C ALA A 31 -13.72 -0.13 -25.64
N LEU A 32 -13.05 -1.25 -25.28
CA LEU A 32 -12.78 -2.29 -26.28
C LEU A 32 -13.85 -3.39 -26.37
N LYS A 33 -14.45 -3.80 -25.27
CA LYS A 33 -15.62 -4.69 -25.38
C LYS A 33 -16.69 -4.02 -26.24
N PHE A 34 -16.91 -2.73 -26.04
CA PHE A 34 -17.77 -1.90 -26.86
C PHE A 34 -17.28 -1.76 -28.33
N TYR A 35 -15.96 -1.63 -28.53
CA TYR A 35 -15.36 -1.62 -29.88
C TYR A 35 -15.49 -2.97 -30.58
N THR A 36 -15.32 -4.10 -29.88
CA THR A 36 -15.55 -5.43 -30.45
C THR A 36 -17.03 -5.69 -30.70
N ASP A 37 -17.91 -5.20 -29.83
CA ASP A 37 -19.36 -5.34 -30.00
C ASP A 37 -19.90 -4.44 -31.14
N ILE A 38 -19.32 -3.25 -31.37
CA ILE A 38 -19.64 -2.39 -32.53
C ILE A 38 -19.12 -2.96 -33.83
N ASN A 39 -17.91 -3.53 -33.83
CA ASN A 39 -17.33 -4.13 -35.06
C ASN A 39 -17.88 -5.54 -35.37
N ASN A 40 -18.64 -6.12 -34.48
CA ASN A 40 -19.39 -7.37 -34.69
C ASN A 40 -20.86 -7.17 -34.31
N PRO A 41 -21.66 -6.49 -35.13
CA PRO A 41 -23.05 -6.15 -34.82
C PRO A 41 -23.96 -7.37 -34.64
N GLU A 42 -23.54 -8.55 -35.04
CA GLU A 42 -24.27 -9.82 -34.84
C GLU A 42 -24.41 -10.20 -33.37
N ASN A 43 -23.52 -9.72 -32.50
CA ASN A 43 -23.55 -10.00 -31.05
C ASN A 43 -24.48 -9.07 -30.25
N LEU A 44 -25.00 -8.02 -30.87
CA LEU A 44 -25.87 -7.03 -30.22
C LEU A 44 -27.36 -7.34 -30.34
N PHE A 45 -27.76 -8.30 -31.19
CA PHE A 45 -29.15 -8.59 -31.50
C PHE A 45 -29.49 -10.11 -31.47
N GLU A 46 -29.32 -10.78 -30.37
CA GLU A 46 -30.14 -11.98 -30.10
C GLU A 46 -31.55 -11.56 -29.65
N ARG A 47 -32.33 -11.10 -30.61
CA ARG A 47 -33.80 -11.09 -30.46
C ARG A 47 -34.37 -12.27 -31.24
N THR A 48 -34.84 -13.23 -30.50
CA THR A 48 -35.82 -14.23 -31.01
C THR A 48 -36.98 -13.49 -31.66
N LEU A 49 -37.07 -13.56 -32.98
CA LEU A 49 -38.25 -13.18 -33.73
C LEU A 49 -39.08 -14.46 -34.01
N PRO A 50 -40.41 -14.41 -33.88
CA PRO A 50 -41.27 -15.52 -34.28
C PRO A 50 -41.29 -15.65 -35.80
N GLU A 51 -41.37 -16.90 -36.26
CA GLU A 51 -41.46 -17.27 -37.68
C GLU A 51 -42.65 -16.62 -38.41
N GLY A 52 -42.39 -16.15 -39.62
CA GLY A 52 -43.41 -15.71 -40.56
C GLY A 52 -42.80 -15.27 -41.87
N THR A 53 -42.70 -16.21 -42.80
CA THR A 53 -42.33 -15.98 -44.22
C THR A 53 -43.37 -15.13 -44.94
N PRO A 54 -43.01 -14.26 -45.91
CA PRO A 54 -43.12 -14.61 -47.30
C PRO A 54 -42.05 -14.10 -48.27
N ALA A 55 -42.07 -14.66 -49.44
CA ALA A 55 -41.24 -14.74 -50.61
C ALA A 55 -40.96 -13.45 -51.41
N PRO A 56 -40.20 -13.52 -52.51
CA PRO A 56 -39.23 -12.54 -52.95
C PRO A 56 -39.75 -11.54 -53.97
N VAL A 57 -39.12 -10.36 -54.04
CA VAL A 57 -39.33 -9.41 -55.14
C VAL A 57 -38.00 -9.05 -55.78
N GLU A 58 -38.04 -9.07 -57.09
CA GLU A 58 -36.95 -8.91 -58.07
C GLU A 58 -36.13 -7.66 -58.00
N THR A 59 -34.91 -7.79 -58.43
CA THR A 59 -33.84 -6.88 -58.65
C THR A 59 -34.12 -5.81 -59.72
N ALA A 60 -33.63 -4.57 -59.49
CA ALA A 60 -33.26 -3.63 -60.49
C ALA A 60 -31.83 -3.13 -60.24
N PRO A 61 -31.05 -2.80 -61.31
CA PRO A 61 -29.61 -2.72 -61.21
C PRO A 61 -29.08 -1.43 -60.60
N ALA A 62 -27.95 -1.53 -59.94
CA ALA A 62 -27.22 -0.44 -59.28
C ALA A 62 -26.59 0.56 -60.26
N PRO A 63 -26.47 1.83 -59.87
CA PRO A 63 -25.49 2.75 -60.43
C PRO A 63 -24.16 2.60 -59.65
N ALA A 64 -23.08 2.73 -60.41
CA ALA A 64 -21.71 2.56 -59.98
C ALA A 64 -21.23 3.68 -59.07
N ASP A 65 -20.27 3.25 -58.18
CA ASP A 65 -19.15 4.01 -57.64
C ASP A 65 -19.44 5.38 -56.99
N GLU A 66 -19.87 5.33 -55.71
CA GLU A 66 -19.41 6.31 -54.74
C GLU A 66 -18.43 5.57 -53.79
N GLU A 67 -17.17 6.03 -53.78
CA GLU A 67 -16.16 5.63 -52.81
C GLU A 67 -16.74 5.87 -51.40
N ALA A 68 -16.99 4.79 -50.66
CA ALA A 68 -17.39 4.87 -49.26
C ALA A 68 -16.26 5.53 -48.49
N GLN A 69 -16.47 6.79 -48.09
CA GLN A 69 -15.63 7.42 -47.06
C GLN A 69 -15.68 6.54 -45.82
N PRO A 70 -14.53 6.22 -45.21
CA PRO A 70 -14.53 5.47 -43.97
C PRO A 70 -15.32 6.24 -42.90
N SER A 71 -16.34 5.61 -42.32
CA SER A 71 -17.04 6.16 -41.16
C SER A 71 -16.03 6.60 -40.12
N PRO A 72 -16.12 7.84 -39.59
CA PRO A 72 -15.18 8.31 -38.60
C PRO A 72 -15.23 7.35 -37.41
N THR A 73 -14.08 6.82 -37.03
CA THR A 73 -13.92 6.05 -35.79
C THR A 73 -14.37 6.95 -34.64
N PRO A 74 -15.32 6.50 -33.79
CA PRO A 74 -15.78 7.31 -32.67
C PRO A 74 -14.56 7.73 -31.81
N ASP A 75 -14.51 9.02 -31.45
CA ASP A 75 -13.50 9.55 -30.55
C ASP A 75 -13.58 8.82 -29.21
N GLN A 76 -12.43 8.48 -28.64
CA GLN A 76 -12.31 7.74 -27.39
C GLN A 76 -13.09 8.40 -26.24
N GLU A 77 -13.11 9.73 -26.22
CA GLU A 77 -13.86 10.49 -25.21
C GLU A 77 -15.38 10.28 -25.38
N SER A 78 -15.90 10.24 -26.59
CA SER A 78 -17.31 9.96 -26.85
C SER A 78 -17.73 8.57 -26.44
N LEU A 79 -16.86 7.57 -26.64
CA LEU A 79 -17.09 6.19 -26.21
C LEU A 79 -17.17 6.06 -24.68
N LEU A 80 -16.20 6.64 -23.97
CA LEU A 80 -16.17 6.64 -22.52
C LEU A 80 -17.32 7.43 -21.90
N SER A 81 -17.68 8.58 -22.50
CA SER A 81 -18.81 9.41 -22.04
C SER A 81 -20.15 8.67 -22.12
N GLY A 82 -20.35 7.85 -23.16
CA GLY A 82 -21.56 7.03 -23.30
C GLY A 82 -21.70 5.92 -22.27
N GLN A 83 -20.62 5.55 -21.60
CA GLN A 83 -20.58 4.44 -20.61
C GLN A 83 -20.37 4.95 -19.17
N ALA A 84 -20.06 6.23 -18.98
CA ALA A 84 -19.80 6.81 -17.69
C ALA A 84 -21.06 6.77 -16.78
N ASP A 85 -20.83 6.65 -15.49
CA ASP A 85 -21.85 6.73 -14.46
C ASP A 85 -22.06 8.20 -14.07
N ALA A 86 -23.14 8.81 -14.56
CA ALA A 86 -23.44 10.23 -14.31
C ALA A 86 -23.70 10.53 -12.82
N GLU A 87 -24.29 9.60 -12.07
CA GLU A 87 -24.53 9.76 -10.64
C GLU A 87 -23.20 9.72 -9.88
N PHE A 88 -22.33 8.77 -10.19
CA PHE A 88 -20.99 8.67 -9.63
C PHE A 88 -20.17 9.94 -9.90
N MET A 89 -20.29 10.52 -11.08
CA MET A 89 -19.59 11.75 -11.50
C MET A 89 -20.23 13.04 -10.96
N SER A 90 -21.38 13.00 -10.30
CA SER A 90 -22.05 14.20 -9.78
C SER A 90 -21.39 14.76 -8.52
N ASN A 91 -20.58 13.97 -7.83
CA ASN A 91 -19.98 14.30 -6.54
C ASN A 91 -18.49 14.04 -6.51
N ARG A 92 -17.79 14.63 -5.53
CA ARG A 92 -16.41 14.24 -5.21
C ARG A 92 -16.38 12.81 -4.73
N THR A 93 -15.47 12.01 -5.26
CA THR A 93 -15.32 10.60 -4.92
C THR A 93 -13.96 10.34 -4.27
N ASN A 94 -13.97 9.56 -3.19
CA ASN A 94 -12.77 9.13 -2.48
C ASN A 94 -12.61 7.61 -2.62
N ILE A 95 -11.41 7.19 -3.03
CA ILE A 95 -11.06 5.80 -3.28
C ILE A 95 -9.82 5.46 -2.46
N LEU A 96 -9.91 4.48 -1.57
CA LEU A 96 -8.76 3.99 -0.82
C LEU A 96 -8.05 2.90 -1.59
N LEU A 97 -6.82 3.16 -1.85
CA LEU A 97 -5.95 2.31 -2.61
C LEU A 97 -5.03 1.54 -1.67
N LEU A 98 -5.10 0.21 -1.72
CA LEU A 98 -4.39 -0.68 -0.81
C LEU A 98 -3.53 -1.67 -1.59
N GLY A 99 -2.25 -1.51 -1.41
CA GLY A 99 -1.33 -2.47 -1.93
C GLY A 99 -1.01 -3.57 -0.93
N ILE A 100 -1.34 -4.81 -1.28
CA ILE A 100 -1.28 -5.96 -0.39
C ILE A 100 0.00 -6.75 -0.67
N ASP A 101 0.81 -6.98 0.37
CA ASP A 101 2.01 -7.81 0.28
C ASP A 101 1.61 -9.29 0.45
N GLU A 102 1.17 -9.90 -0.65
CA GLU A 102 0.92 -11.34 -0.77
C GLU A 102 2.23 -12.04 -1.17
N SER A 103 3.06 -12.39 -0.21
CA SER A 103 4.17 -13.31 -0.46
C SER A 103 3.78 -14.73 -0.04
N THR A 104 4.23 -15.73 -0.81
CA THR A 104 4.04 -17.16 -0.51
C THR A 104 4.53 -17.55 0.89
N GLU A 105 5.48 -16.80 1.44
CA GLU A 105 5.96 -16.97 2.81
C GLU A 105 4.93 -16.50 3.85
N ARG A 106 4.04 -15.57 3.50
CA ARG A 106 3.00 -15.01 4.37
C ARG A 106 1.65 -15.71 4.22
N GLU A 107 1.39 -16.40 3.12
CA GLU A 107 0.24 -17.31 3.01
C GLU A 107 0.21 -18.30 4.17
N ASN A 108 1.38 -18.78 4.58
CA ASN A 108 1.53 -19.68 5.72
C ASN A 108 1.28 -19.01 7.09
N TRP A 109 1.27 -17.69 7.17
CA TRP A 109 1.06 -16.93 8.42
C TRP A 109 -0.35 -16.34 8.51
N GLY A 110 -1.17 -16.48 7.46
CA GLY A 110 -2.58 -16.05 7.43
C GLY A 110 -2.81 -14.54 7.61
N THR A 111 -1.76 -13.72 7.55
CA THR A 111 -1.86 -12.29 7.81
C THR A 111 -1.12 -11.48 6.74
N PHE A 112 -1.88 -10.94 5.79
CA PHE A 112 -1.39 -9.97 4.83
C PHE A 112 -1.45 -8.55 5.42
N ARG A 113 -0.51 -7.68 5.02
CA ARG A 113 -0.47 -6.27 5.39
C ARG A 113 -0.52 -5.41 4.15
N THR A 114 -1.09 -4.23 4.30
CA THR A 114 -1.03 -3.22 3.25
C THR A 114 0.27 -2.43 3.38
N ASP A 115 1.18 -2.63 2.44
CA ASP A 115 2.47 -1.91 2.44
C ASP A 115 2.37 -0.56 1.73
N THR A 116 1.22 -0.28 1.13
CA THR A 116 0.87 0.98 0.50
C THR A 116 -0.57 1.33 0.80
N MET A 117 -0.77 2.58 1.17
CA MET A 117 -2.08 3.16 1.42
C MET A 117 -2.11 4.55 0.80
N ILE A 118 -3.00 4.77 -0.19
CA ILE A 118 -3.22 6.08 -0.80
C ILE A 118 -4.71 6.37 -0.84
N LEU A 119 -5.09 7.51 -0.36
CA LEU A 119 -6.42 8.06 -0.57
C LEU A 119 -6.39 8.91 -1.82
N VAL A 120 -7.14 8.50 -2.85
CA VAL A 120 -7.36 9.29 -4.06
C VAL A 120 -8.70 9.98 -3.96
N SER A 121 -8.69 11.29 -4.10
CA SER A 121 -9.90 12.13 -4.15
C SER A 121 -10.04 12.71 -5.55
N ILE A 122 -11.21 12.55 -6.14
CA ILE A 122 -11.52 13.01 -7.49
C ILE A 122 -12.70 13.95 -7.43
N ASP A 123 -12.50 15.17 -7.90
CA ASP A 123 -13.57 16.14 -8.12
C ASP A 123 -13.92 16.15 -9.61
N PHE A 124 -15.05 15.55 -9.93
CA PHE A 124 -15.50 15.42 -11.32
C PHE A 124 -15.94 16.75 -11.94
N SER A 125 -16.25 17.77 -11.13
CA SER A 125 -16.74 19.06 -11.63
C SER A 125 -15.66 19.85 -12.37
N ASN A 126 -14.40 19.67 -11.97
CA ASN A 126 -13.24 20.36 -12.53
C ASN A 126 -12.14 19.39 -13.02
N ASN A 127 -12.38 18.09 -12.95
CA ASN A 127 -11.43 17.00 -13.22
C ASN A 127 -10.16 17.07 -12.37
N ASP A 128 -10.27 17.59 -11.13
CA ASP A 128 -9.15 17.61 -10.20
C ASP A 128 -8.97 16.25 -9.52
N VAL A 129 -7.72 15.82 -9.48
CA VAL A 129 -7.33 14.59 -8.81
C VAL A 129 -6.26 14.90 -7.77
N CYS A 130 -6.51 14.42 -6.55
CA CYS A 130 -5.57 14.54 -5.45
C CYS A 130 -5.23 13.15 -4.90
N MET A 131 -3.94 12.91 -4.63
CA MET A 131 -3.43 11.71 -3.99
C MET A 131 -2.84 12.04 -2.62
N VAL A 132 -3.34 11.42 -1.55
CA VAL A 132 -2.80 11.53 -0.21
C VAL A 132 -2.21 10.19 0.21
N SER A 133 -0.90 10.10 0.27
CA SER A 133 -0.20 8.90 0.75
C SER A 133 -0.17 8.86 2.27
N ILE A 134 -0.51 7.70 2.82
CA ILE A 134 -0.53 7.42 4.25
C ILE A 134 0.66 6.50 4.55
N PRO A 135 1.66 6.93 5.33
CA PRO A 135 2.78 6.06 5.69
C PRO A 135 2.27 4.81 6.43
N ARG A 136 2.63 3.63 5.94
CA ARG A 136 2.14 2.34 6.45
C ARG A 136 2.45 2.08 7.93
N ASP A 137 3.54 2.66 8.42
CA ASP A 137 3.99 2.54 9.80
C ASP A 137 3.37 3.61 10.72
N SER A 138 2.37 4.39 10.22
CA SER A 138 1.63 5.37 11.02
C SER A 138 0.99 4.70 12.23
N TYR A 139 1.34 5.18 13.44
CA TYR A 139 0.86 4.64 14.70
C TYR A 139 -0.42 5.35 15.11
N VAL A 140 -1.55 4.67 14.94
CA VAL A 140 -2.89 5.26 15.10
C VAL A 140 -3.83 4.24 15.75
N LYS A 141 -4.97 4.72 16.26
CA LYS A 141 -6.07 3.84 16.67
C LYS A 141 -6.60 3.09 15.46
N ILE A 142 -6.79 1.78 15.61
CA ILE A 142 -7.40 0.92 14.59
C ILE A 142 -8.89 0.79 14.85
N TYR A 143 -9.68 0.94 13.80
CA TYR A 143 -11.14 0.88 13.85
C TYR A 143 -11.68 -0.30 13.06
N ASN A 144 -12.72 -0.95 13.62
CA ASN A 144 -13.44 -2.03 12.96
C ASN A 144 -14.46 -1.48 11.95
N ALA A 145 -15.09 -2.37 11.18
CA ALA A 145 -16.07 -2.03 10.14
C ALA A 145 -17.29 -1.23 10.64
N ASN A 146 -17.56 -1.21 11.95
CA ASN A 146 -18.64 -0.43 12.54
C ASN A 146 -18.16 0.94 13.06
N GLY A 147 -16.90 1.30 12.83
CA GLY A 147 -16.29 2.56 13.29
C GLY A 147 -15.97 2.61 14.79
N ASN A 148 -15.98 1.46 15.48
CA ASN A 148 -15.52 1.34 16.86
C ASN A 148 -14.04 0.93 16.89
N VAL A 149 -13.33 1.30 17.98
CA VAL A 149 -11.96 0.84 18.19
C VAL A 149 -11.92 -0.68 18.16
N ALA A 150 -11.05 -1.25 17.32
CA ALA A 150 -11.02 -2.69 17.05
C ALA A 150 -10.64 -3.49 18.30
N ASN A 151 -9.64 -3.01 19.04
CA ASN A 151 -9.21 -3.59 20.33
C ASN A 151 -9.10 -2.49 21.40
N PRO A 152 -10.13 -2.31 22.27
CA PRO A 152 -10.10 -1.27 23.29
C PRO A 152 -8.97 -1.42 24.32
N SER A 153 -8.45 -2.63 24.55
CA SER A 153 -7.35 -2.87 25.49
C SER A 153 -5.98 -2.52 24.90
N SER A 154 -5.85 -2.48 23.57
CA SER A 154 -4.66 -2.06 22.84
C SER A 154 -5.08 -1.35 21.56
N PRO A 155 -5.53 -0.08 21.69
CA PRO A 155 -6.22 0.60 20.60
C PRO A 155 -5.31 1.00 19.45
N TYR A 156 -4.01 1.17 19.72
CA TYR A 156 -3.04 1.67 18.74
C TYR A 156 -2.25 0.55 18.07
N SER A 157 -2.07 0.71 16.79
CA SER A 157 -1.21 -0.16 15.98
C SER A 157 -0.67 0.60 14.77
N LYS A 158 0.25 -0.01 14.02
CA LYS A 158 0.59 0.53 12.70
C LYS A 158 -0.62 0.44 11.78
N ILE A 159 -0.92 1.48 11.05
CA ILE A 159 -2.14 1.57 10.23
C ILE A 159 -2.27 0.42 9.22
N ASN A 160 -1.14 -0.11 8.73
CA ASN A 160 -1.13 -1.27 7.82
C ASN A 160 -1.60 -2.58 8.48
N ASN A 161 -1.73 -2.62 9.81
CA ASN A 161 -2.29 -3.76 10.52
C ASN A 161 -3.82 -3.78 10.47
N ALA A 162 -4.49 -2.65 10.17
CA ALA A 162 -5.95 -2.61 10.06
C ALA A 162 -6.48 -3.69 9.12
N PHE A 163 -5.82 -3.89 7.97
CA PHE A 163 -6.19 -4.92 7.01
C PHE A 163 -6.08 -6.34 7.58
N SER A 164 -4.99 -6.65 8.28
CA SER A 164 -4.79 -7.96 8.90
C SER A 164 -5.67 -8.18 10.12
N GLU A 165 -5.93 -7.15 10.92
CA GLU A 165 -6.86 -7.20 12.06
C GLU A 165 -8.31 -7.44 11.61
N GLY A 166 -8.69 -6.91 10.44
CA GLY A 166 -9.96 -7.23 9.77
C GLY A 166 -10.02 -8.65 9.18
N GLY A 167 -8.91 -9.39 9.21
CA GLY A 167 -8.80 -10.76 8.69
C GLY A 167 -8.49 -10.83 7.20
N GLY A 168 -7.93 -9.76 6.62
CA GLY A 168 -7.49 -9.70 5.23
C GLY A 168 -8.63 -9.60 4.23
N ALA A 169 -8.31 -9.84 2.96
CA ALA A 169 -9.24 -9.71 1.83
C ALA A 169 -10.44 -10.66 1.90
N GLN A 170 -10.27 -11.82 2.52
CA GLN A 170 -11.32 -12.84 2.64
C GLN A 170 -12.37 -12.52 3.70
N LYS A 171 -12.13 -11.48 4.52
CA LYS A 171 -13.05 -11.06 5.58
C LYS A 171 -13.27 -9.54 5.50
N LYS A 172 -12.96 -8.79 6.56
CA LYS A 172 -13.26 -7.36 6.71
C LYS A 172 -12.01 -6.47 6.65
N GLY A 173 -10.93 -6.92 5.97
CA GLY A 173 -9.67 -6.17 5.92
C GLY A 173 -9.81 -4.82 5.22
N PHE A 174 -10.60 -4.76 4.15
CA PHE A 174 -10.89 -3.51 3.45
C PHE A 174 -11.71 -2.55 4.32
N GLU A 175 -12.77 -3.06 4.97
CA GLU A 175 -13.63 -2.25 5.82
C GLU A 175 -12.92 -1.70 7.05
N TYR A 176 -12.01 -2.49 7.67
CA TYR A 176 -11.18 -1.99 8.78
C TYR A 176 -10.20 -0.91 8.31
N SER A 177 -9.58 -1.10 7.13
CA SER A 177 -8.68 -0.11 6.55
C SER A 177 -9.42 1.19 6.21
N ILE A 178 -10.61 1.08 5.60
CA ILE A 178 -11.47 2.22 5.29
C ILE A 178 -11.86 2.96 6.56
N ALA A 179 -12.47 2.26 7.53
CA ALA A 179 -12.92 2.87 8.78
C ALA A 179 -11.76 3.57 9.53
N THR A 180 -10.58 2.97 9.54
CA THR A 180 -9.40 3.55 10.17
C THR A 180 -8.95 4.83 9.45
N VAL A 181 -8.92 4.84 8.11
CA VAL A 181 -8.54 6.02 7.34
C VAL A 181 -9.62 7.10 7.41
N GLU A 182 -10.91 6.74 7.39
CA GLU A 182 -12.02 7.69 7.58
C GLU A 182 -11.92 8.41 8.93
N LYS A 183 -11.64 7.69 10.00
CA LYS A 183 -11.44 8.27 11.34
C LYS A 183 -10.19 9.14 11.42
N LEU A 184 -9.12 8.73 10.75
CA LEU A 184 -7.86 9.48 10.70
C LEU A 184 -7.99 10.78 9.90
N MET A 185 -8.73 10.76 8.77
CA MET A 185 -8.81 11.89 7.84
C MET A 185 -10.08 12.73 8.01
N GLY A 186 -11.10 12.22 8.66
CA GLY A 186 -12.40 12.90 8.78
C GLY A 186 -13.16 13.03 7.45
N VAL A 187 -12.90 12.17 6.48
CA VAL A 187 -13.54 12.16 5.14
C VAL A 187 -14.13 10.80 4.84
N ASN A 188 -15.28 10.77 4.16
CA ASN A 188 -15.93 9.52 3.74
C ASN A 188 -15.19 8.86 2.60
N ILE A 189 -15.07 7.52 2.62
CA ILE A 189 -14.43 6.70 1.61
C ILE A 189 -15.43 5.66 1.10
N GLY A 190 -15.99 5.92 -0.08
CA GLY A 190 -17.01 5.04 -0.67
C GLY A 190 -16.45 3.83 -1.41
N TYR A 191 -15.19 3.93 -1.85
CA TYR A 191 -14.62 2.94 -2.74
C TYR A 191 -13.22 2.51 -2.30
N TYR A 192 -12.87 1.29 -2.70
CA TYR A 192 -11.51 0.77 -2.50
C TYR A 192 -11.01 0.02 -3.74
N CYS A 193 -9.71 -0.08 -3.85
CA CYS A 193 -9.05 -0.97 -4.77
C CYS A 193 -7.83 -1.61 -4.09
N GLY A 194 -7.86 -2.91 -3.94
CA GLY A 194 -6.77 -3.74 -3.42
C GLY A 194 -6.08 -4.51 -4.54
N PHE A 195 -4.76 -4.70 -4.46
CA PHE A 195 -4.00 -5.39 -5.50
C PHE A 195 -2.66 -5.87 -4.97
N ASN A 196 -2.12 -6.87 -5.64
CA ASN A 196 -0.82 -7.45 -5.33
C ASN A 196 0.29 -6.97 -6.29
N MET A 197 1.49 -7.45 -6.03
CA MET A 197 2.71 -7.06 -6.76
C MET A 197 2.73 -7.49 -8.23
N ASN A 198 2.04 -8.57 -8.60
CA ASN A 198 2.05 -9.09 -9.95
C ASN A 198 1.29 -8.17 -10.91
N VAL A 199 0.21 -7.58 -10.44
CA VAL A 199 -0.59 -6.62 -11.19
C VAL A 199 0.28 -5.48 -11.77
N VAL A 200 1.22 -4.95 -10.99
CA VAL A 200 2.13 -3.89 -11.47
C VAL A 200 2.94 -4.32 -12.67
N LYS A 201 3.57 -5.51 -12.55
CA LYS A 201 4.40 -6.04 -13.62
C LYS A 201 3.61 -6.27 -14.89
N GLU A 202 2.44 -6.87 -14.72
CA GLU A 202 1.56 -7.25 -15.83
C GLU A 202 1.05 -6.01 -16.57
N VAL A 203 0.62 -4.99 -15.82
CA VAL A 203 0.16 -3.72 -16.39
C VAL A 203 1.28 -3.01 -17.15
N VAL A 204 2.44 -2.82 -16.51
CA VAL A 204 3.55 -2.12 -17.16
C VAL A 204 4.04 -2.89 -18.40
N ASN A 205 4.10 -4.22 -18.32
CA ASN A 205 4.48 -5.04 -19.47
C ASN A 205 3.44 -4.97 -20.61
N ALA A 206 2.14 -4.99 -20.27
CA ALA A 206 1.07 -4.94 -21.25
C ALA A 206 0.99 -3.59 -21.98
N MET A 207 1.41 -2.48 -21.33
CA MET A 207 1.53 -1.17 -21.99
C MET A 207 2.86 -1.01 -22.76
N GLY A 208 3.72 -2.02 -22.76
CA GLY A 208 5.01 -1.99 -23.45
C GLY A 208 6.15 -1.37 -22.64
N GLY A 209 6.00 -1.20 -21.32
CA GLY A 209 6.99 -0.55 -20.47
C GLY A 209 6.70 0.93 -20.22
N VAL A 210 7.60 1.61 -19.49
CA VAL A 210 7.52 3.05 -19.23
C VAL A 210 8.89 3.71 -19.40
N ASP A 211 8.90 4.84 -20.09
CA ASP A 211 10.07 5.70 -20.22
C ASP A 211 10.15 6.62 -19.00
N TYR A 212 11.21 6.49 -18.23
CA TYR A 212 11.33 7.17 -16.95
C TYR A 212 12.75 7.66 -16.68
N ASP A 213 12.85 8.88 -16.13
CA ASP A 213 14.11 9.44 -15.66
C ASP A 213 14.41 8.92 -14.25
N VAL A 214 15.22 7.88 -14.21
CA VAL A 214 15.64 7.23 -12.96
C VAL A 214 16.58 8.15 -12.20
N ASP A 215 16.31 8.42 -10.92
CA ASP A 215 17.09 9.38 -10.09
C ASP A 215 18.09 8.71 -9.15
N ILE A 216 18.11 7.37 -9.07
CA ILE A 216 18.97 6.59 -8.16
C ILE A 216 19.53 5.35 -8.83
N GLU A 217 20.67 4.88 -8.36
CA GLU A 217 21.12 3.52 -8.69
C GLU A 217 20.27 2.44 -8.01
N VAL A 218 19.86 1.43 -8.78
CA VAL A 218 19.16 0.25 -8.28
C VAL A 218 19.93 -1.01 -8.66
N LYS A 219 20.25 -1.84 -7.66
CA LYS A 219 20.86 -3.17 -7.86
C LYS A 219 19.98 -4.19 -7.14
N MET A 220 19.10 -4.82 -7.89
CA MET A 220 18.11 -5.75 -7.34
C MET A 220 17.77 -6.86 -8.34
N ASN A 221 17.57 -8.08 -7.86
CA ASN A 221 17.17 -9.23 -8.66
C ASN A 221 18.06 -9.50 -9.91
N GLY A 222 19.35 -9.15 -9.83
CA GLY A 222 20.28 -9.30 -10.96
C GLY A 222 20.17 -8.22 -12.02
N ARG A 223 19.36 -7.19 -11.79
CA ARG A 223 19.16 -6.00 -12.64
C ARG A 223 19.90 -4.80 -12.03
N GLU A 224 20.46 -3.98 -12.90
CA GLU A 224 21.05 -2.68 -12.56
C GLU A 224 20.30 -1.58 -13.33
N LEU A 225 19.83 -0.56 -12.60
CA LEU A 225 19.31 0.68 -13.17
C LEU A 225 20.26 1.81 -12.78
N HIS A 226 20.52 2.71 -13.71
CA HIS A 226 21.40 3.86 -13.50
C HIS A 226 20.59 5.17 -13.59
N PRO A 227 21.04 6.27 -12.99
CA PRO A 227 20.40 7.57 -13.19
C PRO A 227 20.30 7.96 -14.68
N GLY A 228 19.19 8.58 -15.05
CA GLY A 228 18.89 9.03 -16.41
C GLY A 228 17.68 8.34 -17.04
N MET A 229 17.33 8.79 -18.24
CA MET A 229 16.21 8.24 -19.01
C MET A 229 16.42 6.77 -19.36
N GLN A 230 15.50 5.92 -18.98
CA GLN A 230 15.51 4.50 -19.24
C GLN A 230 14.10 3.99 -19.56
N HIS A 231 14.05 2.99 -20.42
CA HIS A 231 12.83 2.23 -20.66
C HIS A 231 12.73 1.09 -19.65
N LEU A 232 11.73 1.16 -18.76
CA LEU A 232 11.53 0.20 -17.68
C LEU A 232 10.39 -0.75 -18.02
N ASP A 233 10.69 -2.05 -17.99
CA ASP A 233 9.65 -3.08 -17.95
C ASP A 233 9.00 -3.16 -16.55
N GLY A 234 7.98 -3.98 -16.40
CA GLY A 234 7.28 -4.12 -15.13
C GLY A 234 8.17 -4.52 -13.96
N GLN A 235 9.21 -5.35 -14.19
CA GLN A 235 10.16 -5.72 -13.14
C GLN A 235 11.11 -4.55 -12.81
N GLY A 236 11.57 -3.79 -13.80
CA GLY A 236 12.41 -2.62 -13.59
C GLY A 236 11.71 -1.55 -12.77
N VAL A 237 10.46 -1.30 -13.11
CA VAL A 237 9.60 -0.41 -12.33
C VAL A 237 9.46 -0.89 -10.89
N LEU A 238 9.25 -2.18 -10.67
CA LEU A 238 9.18 -2.79 -9.35
C LEU A 238 10.47 -2.57 -8.54
N ASP A 239 11.59 -2.87 -9.15
CA ASP A 239 12.90 -2.81 -8.51
C ASP A 239 13.25 -1.35 -8.15
N TYR A 240 12.93 -0.38 -9.03
CA TYR A 240 13.08 1.05 -8.76
C TYR A 240 12.24 1.52 -7.57
N CYS A 241 10.96 1.17 -7.55
CA CYS A 241 10.06 1.55 -6.46
C CYS A 241 10.37 0.85 -5.13
N ARG A 242 11.05 -0.31 -5.15
CA ARG A 242 11.45 -1.10 -3.97
C ARG A 242 12.78 -0.70 -3.37
N GLN A 243 13.61 0.04 -4.10
CA GLN A 243 14.94 0.38 -3.63
C GLN A 243 14.90 1.15 -2.31
N ARG A 244 15.57 0.59 -1.30
CA ARG A 244 15.66 1.16 0.05
C ARG A 244 17.02 1.73 0.37
N LYS A 245 18.06 1.26 -0.34
CA LYS A 245 19.43 1.60 -0.01
C LYS A 245 19.66 3.11 -0.20
N GLY A 246 19.99 3.80 0.88
CA GLY A 246 20.27 5.24 0.86
C GLY A 246 19.03 6.16 0.86
N SER A 247 17.80 5.64 1.11
CA SER A 247 16.60 6.48 1.12
C SER A 247 15.66 6.18 2.30
N SER A 248 15.01 7.22 2.82
CA SER A 248 13.94 7.10 3.82
C SER A 248 12.68 6.48 3.24
N ASP A 249 11.77 6.01 4.10
CA ASP A 249 10.44 5.54 3.70
C ASP A 249 9.64 6.64 2.97
N ILE A 250 9.77 7.90 3.39
CA ILE A 250 9.11 9.05 2.76
C ILE A 250 9.65 9.28 1.34
N ALA A 251 10.97 9.22 1.13
CA ALA A 251 11.56 9.33 -0.21
C ALA A 251 11.09 8.20 -1.16
N ARG A 252 10.82 7.03 -0.59
CA ARG A 252 10.25 5.91 -1.34
C ARG A 252 8.80 6.17 -1.74
N ILE A 253 7.97 6.67 -0.85
CA ILE A 253 6.59 7.07 -1.13
C ILE A 253 6.57 8.10 -2.27
N ASP A 254 7.42 9.11 -2.23
CA ASP A 254 7.54 10.11 -3.30
C ASP A 254 7.93 9.48 -4.64
N ARG A 255 8.94 8.59 -4.67
CA ARG A 255 9.30 7.87 -5.90
C ARG A 255 8.13 7.08 -6.50
N GLN A 256 7.35 6.44 -5.66
CA GLN A 256 6.18 5.68 -6.09
C GLN A 256 5.12 6.59 -6.69
N GLN A 257 4.82 7.72 -6.06
CA GLN A 257 3.88 8.70 -6.61
C GLN A 257 4.36 9.28 -7.96
N ARG A 258 5.66 9.60 -8.06
CA ARG A 258 6.24 10.10 -9.33
C ARG A 258 6.16 9.06 -10.45
N MET A 259 6.49 7.82 -10.15
CA MET A 259 6.40 6.72 -11.12
C MET A 259 4.95 6.52 -11.58
N LEU A 260 4.00 6.51 -10.65
CA LEU A 260 2.59 6.42 -10.98
C LEU A 260 2.16 7.54 -11.94
N THR A 261 2.56 8.77 -11.63
CA THR A 261 2.28 9.93 -12.49
C THR A 261 2.90 9.77 -13.89
N ALA A 262 4.13 9.26 -13.98
CA ALA A 262 4.81 9.03 -15.26
C ALA A 262 4.09 8.00 -16.13
N ILE A 263 3.63 6.94 -15.51
CA ILE A 263 2.87 5.90 -16.19
C ILE A 263 1.53 6.43 -16.73
N LEU A 264 0.79 7.18 -15.90
CA LEU A 264 -0.44 7.85 -16.33
C LEU A 264 -0.20 8.77 -17.52
N LYS A 265 0.85 9.58 -17.43
CA LYS A 265 1.23 10.50 -18.51
C LYS A 265 1.53 9.73 -19.80
N GLN A 266 2.32 8.68 -19.73
CA GLN A 266 2.67 7.90 -20.92
C GLN A 266 1.45 7.23 -21.55
N LEU A 267 0.53 6.68 -20.78
CA LEU A 267 -0.73 6.14 -21.31
C LEU A 267 -1.53 7.20 -22.07
N LYS A 268 -1.57 8.42 -21.51
CA LYS A 268 -2.25 9.55 -22.15
C LYS A 268 -1.55 9.98 -23.44
N ASP A 269 -0.21 10.12 -23.39
CA ASP A 269 0.59 10.63 -24.48
C ASP A 269 0.73 9.65 -25.67
N THR A 270 0.54 8.36 -25.44
CA THR A 270 0.74 7.30 -26.46
C THR A 270 -0.54 6.74 -27.04
N ASP A 271 -1.71 7.33 -26.74
CA ASP A 271 -3.02 6.85 -27.22
C ASP A 271 -3.25 5.34 -26.95
N GLN A 272 -2.57 4.79 -25.94
CA GLN A 272 -2.59 3.36 -25.64
C GLN A 272 -3.88 2.85 -24.98
N ILE A 273 -4.89 3.70 -24.93
CA ILE A 273 -6.24 3.31 -24.49
C ILE A 273 -6.71 2.06 -25.27
N ALA A 274 -6.38 1.94 -26.54
CA ALA A 274 -6.71 0.77 -27.35
C ALA A 274 -6.05 -0.54 -26.87
N ASN A 275 -4.94 -0.48 -26.13
CA ASN A 275 -4.24 -1.68 -25.62
C ASN A 275 -4.72 -2.12 -24.23
N ILE A 276 -5.59 -1.36 -23.62
CA ILE A 276 -6.07 -1.58 -22.25
C ILE A 276 -6.84 -2.91 -22.04
N PRO A 277 -7.52 -3.55 -23.02
CA PRO A 277 -8.11 -4.88 -22.79
C PRO A 277 -7.10 -5.98 -22.55
N SER A 278 -5.97 -5.93 -23.23
CA SER A 278 -4.87 -6.85 -22.97
C SER A 278 -4.32 -6.66 -21.56
N ILE A 279 -4.28 -5.40 -21.12
CA ILE A 279 -3.84 -5.00 -19.78
C ILE A 279 -4.80 -5.54 -18.71
N TYR A 280 -6.10 -5.42 -18.90
CA TYR A 280 -7.08 -5.90 -17.91
C TYR A 280 -7.12 -7.41 -17.80
N SER A 281 -7.20 -8.11 -18.91
CA SER A 281 -7.21 -9.58 -18.89
C SER A 281 -6.02 -10.16 -18.12
N ALA A 282 -4.92 -9.41 -18.09
CA ALA A 282 -3.74 -9.78 -17.32
C ALA A 282 -3.86 -9.51 -15.80
N VAL A 283 -4.72 -8.59 -15.37
CA VAL A 283 -4.72 -8.11 -13.97
C VAL A 283 -6.01 -8.36 -13.19
N GLU A 284 -7.12 -8.67 -13.89
CA GLU A 284 -8.45 -8.83 -13.28
C GLU A 284 -8.45 -9.82 -12.09
N ALA A 285 -7.78 -10.94 -12.24
CA ALA A 285 -7.70 -11.97 -11.21
C ALA A 285 -6.96 -11.53 -9.93
N ASN A 286 -6.19 -10.44 -10.01
CA ASN A 286 -5.31 -9.95 -8.96
C ASN A 286 -5.78 -8.61 -8.36
N ILE A 287 -6.96 -8.11 -8.76
CA ILE A 287 -7.57 -6.86 -8.28
C ILE A 287 -8.82 -7.16 -7.46
N MET A 288 -8.95 -6.49 -6.33
CA MET A 288 -10.12 -6.54 -5.46
C MET A 288 -10.69 -5.13 -5.32
N THR A 289 -11.93 -4.90 -5.80
CA THR A 289 -12.55 -3.57 -5.76
C THR A 289 -14.07 -3.68 -5.63
N ASN A 290 -14.70 -2.66 -5.05
CA ASN A 290 -16.15 -2.46 -5.07
C ASN A 290 -16.61 -1.48 -6.17
N LEU A 291 -15.70 -1.02 -7.04
CA LEU A 291 -16.05 -0.19 -8.17
C LEU A 291 -16.74 -1.01 -9.26
N SER A 292 -17.86 -0.51 -9.74
CA SER A 292 -18.51 -1.04 -10.94
C SER A 292 -17.75 -0.61 -12.20
N ILE A 293 -17.98 -1.34 -13.25
CA ILE A 293 -17.39 -1.09 -14.56
C ILE A 293 -17.73 0.30 -15.11
N LYS A 294 -18.98 0.80 -14.88
CA LYS A 294 -19.37 2.15 -15.27
C LYS A 294 -18.59 3.23 -14.51
N GLN A 295 -18.37 3.01 -13.22
CA GLN A 295 -17.57 3.91 -12.38
C GLN A 295 -16.10 3.94 -12.84
N ILE A 296 -15.59 2.81 -13.24
CA ILE A 296 -14.24 2.70 -13.80
C ILE A 296 -14.13 3.46 -15.14
N SER A 297 -15.14 3.37 -16.02
CA SER A 297 -15.19 4.16 -17.24
C SER A 297 -15.22 5.66 -16.94
N SER A 298 -15.92 6.07 -15.89
CA SER A 298 -15.93 7.46 -15.42
C SER A 298 -14.56 7.93 -14.98
N LEU A 299 -13.81 7.08 -14.26
CA LEU A 299 -12.44 7.38 -13.83
C LEU A 299 -11.48 7.52 -15.01
N ALA A 300 -11.63 6.69 -16.06
CA ALA A 300 -10.85 6.84 -17.28
C ALA A 300 -11.16 8.14 -18.02
N LEU A 301 -12.43 8.50 -18.09
CA LEU A 301 -12.82 9.77 -18.72
C LEU A 301 -12.16 10.96 -18.01
N VAL A 302 -12.13 10.97 -16.67
CA VAL A 302 -11.39 11.98 -15.91
C VAL A 302 -9.90 11.94 -16.25
N ALA A 303 -9.29 10.76 -16.26
CA ALA A 303 -7.86 10.63 -16.59
C ALA A 303 -7.51 11.14 -17.99
N LEU A 304 -8.42 11.00 -18.97
CA LEU A 304 -8.26 11.59 -20.29
C LEU A 304 -8.37 13.12 -20.29
N ARG A 305 -9.30 13.65 -19.49
CA ARG A 305 -9.60 15.09 -19.44
C ARG A 305 -8.66 15.86 -18.52
N MET A 306 -8.19 15.26 -17.44
CA MET A 306 -7.36 15.94 -16.44
C MET A 306 -6.07 16.49 -17.05
N ASP A 307 -5.66 17.65 -16.58
CA ASP A 307 -4.30 18.14 -16.79
C ASP A 307 -3.36 17.50 -15.76
N MET A 308 -2.40 16.72 -16.24
CA MET A 308 -1.42 16.02 -15.39
C MET A 308 -0.57 16.99 -14.55
N SER A 309 -0.44 18.25 -14.94
CA SER A 309 0.26 19.27 -14.17
C SER A 309 -0.52 19.73 -12.93
N GLN A 310 -1.83 19.49 -12.90
CA GLN A 310 -2.74 19.84 -11.80
C GLN A 310 -2.92 18.70 -10.79
N LEU A 311 -2.31 17.53 -11.02
CA LEU A 311 -2.36 16.41 -10.11
C LEU A 311 -1.69 16.76 -8.78
N SER A 312 -2.50 16.96 -7.74
CA SER A 312 -2.01 17.27 -6.39
C SER A 312 -1.56 16.00 -5.65
N ARG A 313 -0.41 16.09 -4.97
CA ARG A 313 0.16 14.97 -4.21
C ARG A 313 0.55 15.41 -2.81
N TYR A 314 0.05 14.69 -1.82
CA TYR A 314 0.38 14.88 -0.42
C TYR A 314 0.91 13.58 0.19
N THR A 315 1.70 13.70 1.23
CA THR A 315 2.05 12.60 2.13
C THR A 315 1.77 13.05 3.56
N LEU A 316 1.11 12.24 4.37
CA LEU A 316 0.88 12.59 5.76
C LEU A 316 2.22 12.74 6.49
N GLU A 317 2.42 13.90 7.09
CA GLU A 317 3.65 14.24 7.81
C GLU A 317 3.60 13.75 9.25
N GLY A 318 4.76 13.38 9.79
CA GLY A 318 4.89 12.89 11.16
C GLY A 318 6.36 12.78 11.58
N LYS A 319 6.57 12.13 12.71
CA LYS A 319 7.87 11.88 13.33
C LYS A 319 8.10 10.38 13.51
N ALA A 320 9.27 9.88 13.13
CA ALA A 320 9.67 8.52 13.43
C ALA A 320 9.95 8.37 14.94
N MET A 321 9.39 7.36 15.56
CA MET A 321 9.55 7.06 16.98
C MET A 321 9.68 5.56 17.20
N ASP A 322 10.52 5.16 18.14
CA ASP A 322 10.48 3.80 18.69
C ASP A 322 9.40 3.74 19.78
N ILE A 323 8.42 2.87 19.58
CA ILE A 323 7.36 2.62 20.54
C ILE A 323 7.38 1.12 20.89
N LEU A 324 7.78 0.82 22.11
CA LEU A 324 7.88 -0.54 22.62
C LEU A 324 8.73 -1.45 21.69
N GLY A 325 9.89 -0.99 21.28
CA GLY A 325 10.81 -1.69 20.38
C GLY A 325 10.33 -1.82 18.93
N ARG A 326 9.39 -0.97 18.49
CA ARG A 326 8.87 -0.94 17.12
C ARG A 326 9.10 0.41 16.49
N ASP A 327 9.74 0.43 15.35
CA ASP A 327 9.82 1.65 14.52
C ASP A 327 8.43 2.07 14.05
N CYS A 328 7.87 3.12 14.61
CA CYS A 328 6.56 3.70 14.29
C CYS A 328 6.73 5.09 13.67
N TYR A 329 5.67 5.58 13.04
CA TYR A 329 5.59 6.92 12.47
C TYR A 329 4.38 7.64 13.07
N CYS A 330 4.61 8.59 13.98
CA CYS A 330 3.56 9.34 14.66
C CYS A 330 3.21 10.59 13.89
N LEU A 331 1.93 10.78 13.58
CA LEU A 331 1.45 11.81 12.66
C LEU A 331 1.25 13.16 13.35
N TYR A 332 1.38 14.24 12.58
CA TYR A 332 0.94 15.59 12.98
C TYR A 332 -0.51 15.79 12.57
N VAL A 333 -1.46 15.67 13.50
CA VAL A 333 -2.90 15.80 13.24
C VAL A 333 -3.25 17.15 12.61
N SER A 334 -2.65 18.24 13.07
CA SER A 334 -2.86 19.58 12.51
C SER A 334 -2.46 19.70 11.03
N ARG A 335 -1.47 18.90 10.56
CA ARG A 335 -1.08 18.83 9.15
C ARG A 335 -2.13 18.07 8.33
N ILE A 336 -2.73 17.03 8.91
CA ILE A 336 -3.83 16.29 8.27
C ILE A 336 -5.04 17.22 8.10
N GLU A 337 -5.44 17.94 9.13
CA GLU A 337 -6.54 18.92 9.09
C GLU A 337 -6.31 19.99 8.01
N LYS A 338 -5.06 20.45 7.84
CA LYS A 338 -4.69 21.39 6.78
C LYS A 338 -4.92 20.76 5.39
N ILE A 339 -4.45 19.53 5.15
CA ILE A 339 -4.67 18.82 3.89
C ILE A 339 -6.16 18.65 3.60
N VAL A 340 -6.95 18.25 4.62
CA VAL A 340 -8.40 18.07 4.45
C VAL A 340 -9.06 19.39 4.06
N ARG A 341 -8.66 20.49 4.66
CA ARG A 341 -9.18 21.81 4.30
C ARG A 341 -8.80 22.23 2.88
N GLU A 342 -7.57 21.97 2.46
CA GLU A 342 -7.07 22.31 1.11
C GLU A 342 -7.75 21.46 0.02
N VAL A 343 -7.91 20.16 0.25
CA VAL A 343 -8.42 19.24 -0.77
C VAL A 343 -9.95 19.17 -0.80
N TRP A 344 -10.58 19.08 0.37
CA TRP A 344 -12.04 18.88 0.47
C TRP A 344 -12.81 20.17 0.83
N GLY A 345 -12.11 21.27 1.13
CA GLY A 345 -12.75 22.51 1.56
C GLY A 345 -13.45 22.40 2.92
N GLN A 346 -13.17 21.36 3.71
CA GLN A 346 -13.85 21.06 4.98
C GLN A 346 -12.94 21.39 6.16
N SER A 347 -13.53 21.94 7.23
CA SER A 347 -12.88 22.02 8.52
C SER A 347 -13.27 20.80 9.35
N VAL A 348 -12.30 19.99 9.72
CA VAL A 348 -12.48 18.79 10.55
C VAL A 348 -11.81 19.02 11.90
N ASN A 349 -12.32 18.36 12.92
CA ASN A 349 -11.69 18.25 14.24
C ASN A 349 -11.35 16.77 14.44
N LEU A 350 -10.11 16.44 14.19
CA LEU A 350 -9.64 15.05 14.22
C LEU A 350 -9.27 14.62 15.65
N ASP A 351 -9.22 13.33 15.87
CA ASP A 351 -8.86 12.76 17.17
C ASP A 351 -7.41 13.12 17.53
N SER A 352 -7.25 14.03 18.48
CA SER A 352 -5.94 14.51 18.95
C SER A 352 -5.11 13.41 19.63
N GLU A 353 -5.72 12.30 20.03
CA GLU A 353 -4.99 11.16 20.59
C GLU A 353 -4.18 10.40 19.51
N ASN A 354 -4.38 10.70 18.22
CA ASN A 354 -3.51 10.23 17.14
C ASN A 354 -2.34 11.20 16.84
N ASP A 355 -2.27 12.35 17.54
CA ASP A 355 -1.18 13.32 17.35
C ASP A 355 0.13 12.84 18.00
N VAL A 356 1.22 13.19 17.38
CA VAL A 356 2.57 12.85 17.86
C VAL A 356 2.79 13.31 19.30
N SER A 357 2.30 14.49 19.68
CA SER A 357 2.49 15.04 21.03
C SER A 357 1.79 14.19 22.09
N PHE A 358 0.57 13.73 21.82
CA PHE A 358 -0.13 12.82 22.72
C PHE A 358 0.58 11.48 22.85
N ILE A 359 1.04 10.91 21.74
CA ILE A 359 1.76 9.63 21.76
C ILE A 359 3.08 9.76 22.52
N GLU A 360 3.84 10.86 22.31
CA GLU A 360 5.07 11.15 23.07
C GLU A 360 4.80 11.18 24.58
N GLU A 361 3.77 11.93 25.00
CA GLU A 361 3.38 12.01 26.42
C GLU A 361 3.04 10.63 27.00
N GLN A 362 2.29 9.80 26.26
CA GLN A 362 1.95 8.45 26.71
C GLN A 362 3.19 7.54 26.83
N VAL A 363 4.13 7.63 25.88
CA VAL A 363 5.38 6.88 25.92
C VAL A 363 6.24 7.30 27.12
N GLU A 364 6.39 8.62 27.33
CA GLU A 364 7.14 9.16 28.47
C GLU A 364 6.50 8.79 29.83
N ALA A 365 5.17 8.92 29.93
CA ALA A 365 4.44 8.51 31.13
C ALA A 365 4.62 7.03 31.43
N ASN A 366 4.54 6.15 30.42
CA ASN A 366 4.78 4.72 30.60
C ASN A 366 6.22 4.42 31.07
N ARG A 367 7.22 5.08 30.46
CA ARG A 367 8.63 4.95 30.87
C ARG A 367 8.86 5.40 32.31
N ALA A 368 8.22 6.50 32.71
CA ALA A 368 8.31 6.98 34.09
C ALA A 368 7.75 5.96 35.09
N LEU A 369 6.64 5.27 34.76
CA LEU A 369 6.02 4.26 35.61
C LEU A 369 6.86 3.01 35.80
N ILE A 370 7.76 2.68 34.87
CA ILE A 370 8.61 1.48 34.89
C ILE A 370 10.10 1.82 34.98
N ALA A 371 10.44 3.07 35.33
CA ALA A 371 11.82 3.54 35.28
C ALA A 371 12.77 2.75 36.20
N ASP A 372 12.33 2.40 37.39
CA ASP A 372 13.12 1.64 38.36
C ASP A 372 13.34 0.20 37.88
N GLU A 373 12.31 -0.44 37.35
CA GLU A 373 12.37 -1.78 36.77
C GLU A 373 13.26 -1.82 35.53
N LEU A 374 13.16 -0.83 34.63
CA LEU A 374 14.05 -0.70 33.49
C LEU A 374 15.51 -0.50 33.88
N ASN A 375 15.78 0.36 34.88
CA ASN A 375 17.14 0.57 35.39
C ASN A 375 17.72 -0.71 35.95
N ARG A 376 16.97 -1.42 36.79
CA ARG A 376 17.36 -2.72 37.37
C ARG A 376 17.63 -3.76 36.28
N ALA A 377 16.74 -3.85 35.28
CA ALA A 377 16.88 -4.76 34.16
C ALA A 377 18.15 -4.48 33.33
N ASN A 378 18.44 -3.21 33.05
CA ASN A 378 19.64 -2.80 32.33
C ASN A 378 20.93 -3.16 33.09
N ILE A 379 20.94 -3.02 34.41
CA ILE A 379 22.07 -3.44 35.25
C ILE A 379 22.24 -4.96 35.17
N ALA A 380 21.16 -5.74 35.33
CA ALA A 380 21.18 -7.20 35.23
C ALA A 380 21.66 -7.68 33.84
N TYR A 381 21.17 -7.06 32.79
CA TYR A 381 21.60 -7.36 31.42
C TYR A 381 23.08 -7.05 31.20
N SER A 382 23.55 -5.88 31.67
CA SER A 382 24.95 -5.47 31.54
C SER A 382 25.89 -6.44 32.27
N LYS A 383 25.48 -6.95 33.46
CA LYS A 383 26.20 -7.96 34.20
C LYS A 383 26.27 -9.29 33.42
N ALA A 384 25.14 -9.75 32.90
CA ALA A 384 25.08 -10.97 32.08
C ALA A 384 25.95 -10.84 30.81
N TYR A 385 25.89 -9.70 30.14
CA TYR A 385 26.70 -9.39 28.95
C TYR A 385 28.20 -9.41 29.27
N SER A 386 28.61 -8.82 30.39
CA SER A 386 29.99 -8.84 30.85
C SER A 386 30.50 -10.28 31.14
N ILE A 387 29.70 -11.12 31.82
CA ILE A 387 30.03 -12.53 32.03
C ILE A 387 30.20 -13.26 30.68
N MET A 388 29.28 -13.10 29.78
CA MET A 388 29.30 -13.78 28.48
C MET A 388 30.48 -13.39 27.58
N ASN A 389 30.95 -12.15 27.66
CA ASN A 389 32.03 -11.65 26.80
C ASN A 389 33.41 -11.80 27.45
N ASN A 390 33.53 -11.47 28.74
CA ASN A 390 34.81 -11.38 29.39
C ASN A 390 35.20 -12.68 30.14
N CYS A 391 34.23 -13.49 30.50
CA CYS A 391 34.45 -14.71 31.29
C CYS A 391 34.03 -16.00 30.53
N ARG A 392 33.90 -15.92 29.23
CA ARG A 392 33.42 -17.04 28.40
C ARG A 392 34.22 -18.34 28.57
N GLU A 393 35.53 -18.22 28.70
CA GLU A 393 36.43 -19.37 28.84
C GLU A 393 36.45 -19.96 30.26
N LEU A 394 35.92 -19.22 31.24
CA LEU A 394 35.88 -19.63 32.64
C LEU A 394 34.64 -20.44 33.00
N ILE A 395 33.62 -20.42 32.17
CA ILE A 395 32.31 -21.03 32.44
C ILE A 395 32.03 -22.17 31.46
N ASP A 396 31.34 -23.21 31.94
CA ASP A 396 30.95 -24.32 31.06
C ASP A 396 29.89 -23.90 30.04
N LYS A 397 29.76 -24.74 29.00
CA LYS A 397 28.84 -24.45 27.87
C LYS A 397 27.37 -24.35 28.31
N SER A 398 26.94 -25.21 29.27
CA SER A 398 25.53 -25.22 29.71
C SER A 398 25.17 -23.94 30.45
N SER A 399 26.03 -23.49 31.35
CA SER A 399 25.88 -22.21 32.08
C SER A 399 25.87 -21.03 31.11
N TYR A 400 26.76 -21.03 30.09
CA TYR A 400 26.78 -19.99 29.06
C TYR A 400 25.51 -19.96 28.25
N ASP A 401 25.03 -21.09 27.73
CA ASP A 401 23.86 -21.19 26.88
C ASP A 401 22.59 -20.76 27.65
N THR A 402 22.49 -21.15 28.93
CA THR A 402 21.38 -20.76 29.82
C THR A 402 21.37 -19.24 30.07
N LEU A 403 22.52 -18.64 30.40
CA LEU A 403 22.62 -17.20 30.64
C LEU A 403 22.32 -16.42 29.38
N LYS A 404 22.82 -16.88 28.24
CA LYS A 404 22.58 -16.25 26.94
C LYS A 404 21.10 -16.24 26.55
N ALA A 405 20.39 -17.34 26.78
CA ALA A 405 18.96 -17.43 26.54
C ALA A 405 18.17 -16.46 27.43
N ALA A 406 18.45 -16.45 28.72
CA ALA A 406 17.79 -15.58 29.69
C ALA A 406 18.10 -14.08 29.41
N ALA A 407 19.35 -13.75 29.13
CA ALA A 407 19.73 -12.38 28.77
C ALA A 407 19.05 -11.88 27.46
N LYS A 408 18.80 -12.78 26.51
CA LYS A 408 18.08 -12.44 25.28
C LYS A 408 16.61 -12.08 25.57
N GLU A 409 15.93 -12.86 26.42
CA GLU A 409 14.55 -12.57 26.81
C GLU A 409 14.46 -11.27 27.63
N LEU A 410 15.43 -11.01 28.51
CA LEU A 410 15.52 -9.78 29.28
C LEU A 410 15.76 -8.57 28.34
N LEU A 411 16.65 -8.70 27.36
CA LEU A 411 16.88 -7.65 26.37
C LEU A 411 15.61 -7.33 25.56
N ASP A 412 14.86 -8.34 25.16
CA ASP A 412 13.58 -8.17 24.48
C ASP A 412 12.55 -7.46 25.37
N ALA A 413 12.52 -7.81 26.68
CA ALA A 413 11.66 -7.14 27.66
C ALA A 413 12.04 -5.66 27.86
N ILE A 414 13.34 -5.34 27.90
CA ILE A 414 13.86 -3.97 27.99
C ILE A 414 13.49 -3.18 26.73
N GLN A 415 13.73 -3.74 25.56
CA GLN A 415 13.44 -3.08 24.29
C GLN A 415 11.95 -2.82 24.05
N LYS A 416 11.11 -3.71 24.56
CA LYS A 416 9.64 -3.59 24.46
C LYS A 416 9.03 -2.83 25.64
N GLU A 417 9.82 -2.41 26.61
CA GLU A 417 9.34 -1.76 27.84
C GLU A 417 8.18 -2.54 28.49
N ASN A 418 8.27 -3.89 28.43
CA ASN A 418 7.21 -4.78 28.91
C ASN A 418 7.39 -5.07 30.40
N LYS A 419 6.58 -4.41 31.24
CA LYS A 419 6.67 -4.52 32.71
C LYS A 419 6.57 -5.96 33.20
N GLU A 420 5.64 -6.76 32.69
CA GLU A 420 5.42 -8.15 33.12
C GLU A 420 6.68 -9.00 32.85
N ASN A 421 7.25 -8.85 31.67
CA ASN A 421 8.49 -9.56 31.31
C ASN A 421 9.71 -9.00 32.06
N LEU A 422 9.77 -7.69 32.34
CA LEU A 422 10.82 -7.11 33.18
C LEU A 422 10.77 -7.69 34.59
N ASP A 423 9.59 -7.75 35.19
CA ASP A 423 9.38 -8.34 36.54
C ASP A 423 9.72 -9.85 36.59
N ALA A 424 9.50 -10.56 35.48
CA ALA A 424 9.81 -12.01 35.41
C ALA A 424 11.28 -12.29 35.13
N TYR A 425 11.89 -11.63 34.15
CA TYR A 425 13.23 -11.99 33.68
C TYR A 425 14.35 -11.28 34.42
N THR A 426 14.15 -10.08 34.99
CA THR A 426 15.21 -9.36 35.73
C THR A 426 15.73 -10.18 36.91
N PRO A 427 14.89 -10.63 37.88
CA PRO A 427 15.37 -11.39 39.00
C PRO A 427 15.98 -12.75 38.59
N TYR A 428 15.48 -13.36 37.53
CA TYR A 428 16.01 -14.61 37.00
C TYR A 428 17.43 -14.44 36.44
N VAL A 429 17.68 -13.40 35.68
CA VAL A 429 19.01 -13.07 35.12
C VAL A 429 19.97 -12.69 36.25
N GLU A 430 19.54 -11.90 37.24
CA GLU A 430 20.34 -11.57 38.43
C GLU A 430 20.78 -12.83 39.14
N GLN A 431 19.86 -13.76 39.45
CA GLN A 431 20.13 -15.01 40.11
C GLN A 431 21.12 -15.90 39.33
N LEU A 432 20.96 -15.99 38.02
CA LEU A 432 21.88 -16.73 37.16
C LEU A 432 23.28 -16.11 37.18
N CYS A 433 23.39 -14.79 37.09
CA CYS A 433 24.67 -14.11 37.18
C CYS A 433 25.37 -14.38 38.52
N ASP A 434 24.63 -14.28 39.62
CA ASP A 434 25.18 -14.51 40.97
C ASP A 434 25.62 -15.97 41.18
N SER A 435 24.83 -16.93 40.71
CA SER A 435 25.16 -18.34 40.72
C SER A 435 26.44 -18.65 39.95
N ILE A 436 26.54 -18.14 38.71
CA ILE A 436 27.72 -18.33 37.86
C ILE A 436 28.95 -17.66 38.49
N CYS A 437 28.83 -16.43 38.99
CA CYS A 437 29.92 -15.74 39.64
C CYS A 437 30.43 -16.53 40.89
N SER A 438 29.51 -17.04 41.69
CA SER A 438 29.85 -17.85 42.87
C SER A 438 30.50 -19.19 42.50
N GLN A 439 29.94 -19.89 41.51
CA GLN A 439 30.42 -21.22 41.09
C GLN A 439 31.82 -21.17 40.48
N TYR A 440 32.12 -20.14 39.72
CA TYR A 440 33.38 -20.02 38.97
C TYR A 440 34.37 -19.00 39.57
N GLY A 441 34.06 -18.41 40.73
CA GLY A 441 34.93 -17.43 41.39
C GLY A 441 35.12 -16.12 40.59
N ILE A 442 34.10 -15.71 39.82
CA ILE A 442 34.14 -14.52 38.96
C ILE A 442 33.73 -13.29 39.76
N SER A 443 34.58 -12.26 39.75
CA SER A 443 34.27 -10.93 40.31
C SER A 443 34.00 -9.95 39.14
N ILE A 444 32.78 -9.42 39.09
CA ILE A 444 32.40 -8.37 38.12
C ILE A 444 32.13 -7.08 38.90
N TYR A 445 32.86 -6.04 38.60
CA TYR A 445 32.72 -4.70 39.18
C TYR A 445 31.93 -3.80 38.27
#